data_79834e43843330e79d8eae1d8ecdb3c5
#
_entry.id   79834e43843330e79d8eae1d8ecdb3c5
#
_cell.length_a   1.000
_cell.length_b   1.000
_cell.length_c   1.000
_cell.angle_alpha   90.00
_cell.angle_beta   90.00
_cell.angle_gamma   90.00
#
_symmetry.space_group_name_H-M   'P 1'
#
loop_
_entity.id
_entity.type
_entity.pdbx_description
1 polymer ?
#
loop_
_entity_poly.entity_id
_entity_poly.type
_entity_poly.pdbx_seq_one_letter_code
_entity_poly.pdbx_strand_id
1 'polypeptide(L)'
;MKNIRVIPLLNIKGPNVVKPVHTEALRVVGDPKELAKRYYEEGADELIYLDIVASLYKRNLDFELLKRVTDGIFIPVTVGGGIRSIQDINNALRAGADKVAINTYAVKHPEFITEAAKEFGSQCIVLFIEAKLRPNGTYE
;
A
#
# COMPACT_ATOMS: atom_id res chain seq x y z
N MET A 1 28.64 3.88 3.70
CA MET A 1 27.62 4.68 3.00
C MET A 1 26.25 4.16 3.37
N LYS A 2 25.32 5.03 3.77
CA LYS A 2 23.90 4.63 3.90
C LYS A 2 23.34 4.51 2.49
N ASN A 3 22.94 3.33 2.09
CA ASN A 3 22.23 3.13 0.84
C ASN A 3 20.82 3.74 0.97
N ILE A 4 20.54 4.76 0.17
CA ILE A 4 19.21 5.36 0.07
C ILE A 4 18.40 4.51 -0.90
N ARG A 5 17.19 4.08 -0.48
CA ARG A 5 16.25 3.38 -1.35
C ARG A 5 15.25 4.36 -1.95
N VAL A 6 14.99 4.23 -3.23
CA VAL A 6 13.95 4.98 -3.93
C VAL A 6 12.74 4.08 -4.09
N ILE A 7 11.63 4.45 -3.46
CA ILE A 7 10.42 3.64 -3.36
C ILE A 7 9.22 4.44 -3.90
N PRO A 8 8.86 4.28 -5.17
CA PRO A 8 7.65 4.90 -5.71
C PRO A 8 6.38 4.41 -5.03
N LEU A 9 5.45 5.33 -4.77
CA LEU A 9 4.13 5.06 -4.24
C LEU A 9 3.08 5.21 -5.33
N LEU A 10 2.39 4.13 -5.66
CA LEU A 10 1.26 4.11 -6.58
C LEU A 10 -0.05 4.21 -5.78
N ASN A 11 -0.69 5.37 -5.81
CA ASN A 11 -2.03 5.54 -5.26
C ASN A 11 -3.08 5.00 -6.23
N ILE A 12 -3.79 3.95 -5.83
CA ILE A 12 -4.75 3.25 -6.67
C ILE A 12 -6.18 3.66 -6.32
N LYS A 13 -6.96 3.96 -7.35
CA LYS A 13 -8.40 4.15 -7.26
C LYS A 13 -9.09 3.46 -8.43
N GLY A 14 -9.81 2.37 -8.13
CA GLY A 14 -10.36 1.51 -9.19
C GLY A 14 -9.22 0.97 -10.07
N PRO A 15 -9.36 0.99 -11.39
CA PRO A 15 -8.34 0.45 -12.29
C PRO A 15 -7.14 1.37 -12.55
N ASN A 16 -7.09 2.55 -11.93
CA ASN A 16 -6.14 3.60 -12.28
C ASN A 16 -5.20 3.98 -11.13
N VAL A 17 -3.99 4.42 -11.49
CA VAL A 17 -3.13 5.23 -10.62
C VAL A 17 -3.62 6.67 -10.64
N VAL A 18 -3.76 7.26 -9.46
CA VAL A 18 -4.23 8.64 -9.29
C VAL A 18 -3.23 9.47 -8.47
N LYS A 19 -3.24 10.77 -8.71
CA LYS A 19 -2.48 11.75 -7.95
C LYS A 19 -3.44 12.74 -7.30
N PRO A 20 -3.35 12.98 -5.99
CA PRO A 20 -4.09 14.06 -5.35
C PRO A 20 -3.67 15.43 -5.91
N VAL A 21 -4.64 16.28 -6.21
CA VAL A 21 -4.42 17.67 -6.61
C VAL A 21 -5.09 18.56 -5.56
N HIS A 22 -4.28 19.30 -4.81
CA HIS A 22 -4.74 20.22 -3.76
C HIS A 22 -5.76 19.64 -2.77
N THR A 23 -5.63 18.37 -2.39
CA THR A 23 -6.51 17.65 -1.43
C THR A 23 -7.98 17.47 -1.86
N GLU A 24 -8.44 18.07 -2.95
CA GLU A 24 -9.86 18.08 -3.33
C GLU A 24 -10.19 17.27 -4.59
N ALA A 25 -9.21 17.00 -5.44
CA ALA A 25 -9.42 16.27 -6.69
C ALA A 25 -8.38 15.16 -6.88
N LEU A 26 -8.79 14.09 -7.55
CA LEU A 26 -7.90 13.00 -7.96
C LEU A 26 -7.74 13.04 -9.49
N ARG A 27 -6.50 13.22 -9.94
CA ARG A 27 -6.15 13.13 -11.36
C ARG A 27 -5.68 11.73 -11.69
N VAL A 28 -6.23 11.13 -12.72
CA VAL A 28 -5.72 9.88 -13.29
C VAL A 28 -4.34 10.13 -13.91
N VAL A 29 -3.36 9.31 -13.54
CA VAL A 29 -1.97 9.41 -14.03
C VAL A 29 -1.68 8.31 -15.05
N GLY A 30 -2.23 7.12 -14.89
CA GLY A 30 -2.04 6.03 -15.82
C GLY A 30 -2.51 4.67 -15.31
N ASP A 31 -2.16 3.63 -16.07
CA ASP A 31 -2.42 2.24 -15.71
C ASP A 31 -1.41 1.77 -14.64
N PRO A 32 -1.86 1.05 -13.59
CA PRO A 32 -0.98 0.59 -12.51
C PRO A 32 0.12 -0.37 -12.99
N LYS A 33 -0.17 -1.29 -13.93
CA LYS A 33 0.81 -2.25 -14.44
C LYS A 33 1.90 -1.55 -15.24
N GLU A 34 1.51 -0.62 -16.10
CA GLU A 34 2.46 0.13 -16.94
C GLU A 34 3.39 0.99 -16.09
N LEU A 35 2.85 1.68 -15.08
CA LEU A 35 3.65 2.51 -14.19
C LEU A 35 4.55 1.68 -13.27
N ALA A 36 4.07 0.57 -12.72
CA ALA A 36 4.89 -0.34 -11.92
C ALA A 36 6.08 -0.88 -12.75
N LYS A 37 5.80 -1.35 -13.98
CA LYS A 37 6.83 -1.82 -14.89
C LYS A 37 7.85 -0.74 -15.21
N ARG A 38 7.38 0.46 -15.52
CA ARG A 38 8.25 1.60 -15.83
C ARG A 38 9.20 1.92 -14.66
N TYR A 39 8.68 2.04 -13.44
CA TYR A 39 9.52 2.32 -12.26
C TYR A 39 10.49 1.18 -11.98
N TYR A 40 10.08 -0.07 -12.18
CA TYR A 40 10.98 -1.21 -12.07
C TYR A 40 12.12 -1.14 -13.09
N GLU A 41 11.83 -0.85 -14.37
CA GLU A 41 12.83 -0.71 -15.44
C GLU A 41 13.74 0.51 -15.23
N GLU A 42 13.24 1.59 -14.62
CA GLU A 42 14.01 2.78 -14.25
C GLU A 42 14.87 2.58 -12.99
N GLY A 43 14.83 1.41 -12.35
CA GLY A 43 15.70 1.03 -11.24
C GLY A 43 15.19 1.40 -9.86
N ALA A 44 13.87 1.45 -9.65
CA ALA A 44 13.29 1.57 -8.31
C ALA A 44 13.72 0.39 -7.43
N ASP A 45 14.00 0.65 -6.15
CA ASP A 45 14.44 -0.37 -5.20
C ASP A 45 13.28 -1.22 -4.67
N GLU A 46 12.12 -0.62 -4.47
CA GLU A 46 10.87 -1.24 -4.03
C GLU A 46 9.69 -0.47 -4.64
N LEU A 47 8.48 -1.03 -4.55
CA LEU A 47 7.23 -0.35 -4.91
C LEU A 47 6.24 -0.38 -3.75
N ILE A 48 5.40 0.65 -3.63
CA ILE A 48 4.24 0.65 -2.76
C ILE A 48 2.98 0.76 -3.63
N TYR A 49 2.09 -0.20 -3.48
CA TYR A 49 0.75 -0.22 -4.08
C TYR A 49 -0.26 0.10 -2.98
N LEU A 50 -0.92 1.24 -3.04
CA LEU A 50 -1.86 1.69 -2.02
C LEU A 50 -3.24 1.92 -2.63
N ASP A 51 -4.22 1.07 -2.31
CA ASP A 51 -5.62 1.36 -2.63
C ASP A 51 -6.18 2.39 -1.64
N ILE A 52 -6.27 3.62 -2.10
CA ILE A 52 -6.63 4.77 -1.25
C ILE A 52 -8.11 4.86 -0.90
N VAL A 53 -8.96 4.04 -1.52
CA VAL A 53 -10.41 4.07 -1.30
C VAL A 53 -10.97 2.78 -0.70
N ALA A 54 -10.20 1.69 -0.62
CA ALA A 54 -10.66 0.42 -0.09
C ALA A 54 -11.15 0.54 1.36
N SER A 55 -10.38 1.22 2.21
CA SER A 55 -10.75 1.45 3.61
C SER A 55 -11.99 2.35 3.75
N LEU A 56 -12.09 3.40 2.93
CA LEU A 56 -13.20 4.34 2.94
C LEU A 56 -14.53 3.68 2.57
N TYR A 57 -14.51 2.83 1.55
CA TYR A 57 -15.71 2.09 1.09
C TYR A 57 -15.90 0.75 1.78
N LYS A 58 -15.08 0.41 2.78
CA LYS A 58 -15.11 -0.87 3.51
C LYS A 58 -15.06 -2.09 2.58
N ARG A 59 -14.41 -1.95 1.43
CA ARG A 59 -14.21 -3.04 0.47
C ARG A 59 -12.84 -3.69 0.63
N ASN A 60 -12.70 -4.87 0.09
CA ASN A 60 -11.42 -5.56 0.03
C ASN A 60 -10.57 -5.00 -1.11
N LEU A 61 -9.27 -5.28 -1.03
CA LEU A 61 -8.31 -5.02 -2.08
C LEU A 61 -8.69 -5.77 -3.36
N ASP A 62 -8.44 -5.18 -4.51
CA ASP A 62 -8.59 -5.87 -5.80
C ASP A 62 -7.36 -6.76 -6.04
N PHE A 63 -7.47 -8.03 -5.65
CA PHE A 63 -6.37 -8.99 -5.76
C PHE A 63 -6.05 -9.37 -7.21
N GLU A 64 -7.00 -9.31 -8.11
CA GLU A 64 -6.76 -9.59 -9.52
C GLU A 64 -5.96 -8.46 -10.18
N LEU A 65 -6.30 -7.21 -9.85
CA LEU A 65 -5.49 -6.06 -10.26
C LEU A 65 -4.08 -6.15 -9.67
N LEU A 66 -3.96 -6.50 -8.39
CA LEU A 66 -2.66 -6.66 -7.74
C LEU A 66 -1.79 -7.71 -8.42
N LYS A 67 -2.31 -8.90 -8.70
CA LYS A 67 -1.60 -9.95 -9.46
C LYS A 67 -1.10 -9.43 -10.80
N ARG A 68 -1.96 -8.72 -11.52
CA ARG A 68 -1.61 -8.15 -12.82
C ARG A 68 -0.50 -7.11 -12.72
N VAL A 69 -0.48 -6.31 -11.65
CA VAL A 69 0.54 -5.28 -11.41
C VAL A 69 1.88 -5.91 -11.01
N THR A 70 1.87 -6.93 -10.16
CA THR A 70 3.09 -7.60 -9.68
C THR A 70 3.69 -8.58 -10.68
N ASP A 71 2.94 -8.95 -11.71
CA ASP A 71 3.43 -9.83 -12.77
C ASP A 71 4.60 -9.21 -13.53
N GLY A 72 5.76 -9.87 -13.48
CA GLY A 72 7.01 -9.40 -14.09
C GLY A 72 7.77 -8.35 -13.29
N ILE A 73 7.36 -8.03 -12.06
CA ILE A 73 8.07 -7.14 -11.15
C ILE A 73 8.86 -7.98 -10.14
N PHE A 74 10.19 -7.81 -10.11
CA PHE A 74 11.11 -8.61 -9.28
C PHE A 74 11.80 -7.79 -8.18
N ILE A 75 11.23 -6.66 -7.80
CA ILE A 75 11.58 -5.88 -6.63
C ILE A 75 10.47 -6.01 -5.57
N PRO A 76 10.76 -5.79 -4.27
CA PRO A 76 9.75 -5.92 -3.24
C PRO A 76 8.56 -4.98 -3.46
N VAL A 77 7.34 -5.52 -3.32
CA VAL A 77 6.08 -4.77 -3.42
C VAL A 77 5.38 -4.76 -2.08
N THR A 78 5.19 -3.58 -1.52
CA THR A 78 4.36 -3.36 -0.33
C THR A 78 2.95 -3.01 -0.77
N VAL A 79 1.96 -3.68 -0.21
CA VAL A 79 0.55 -3.49 -0.58
C VAL A 79 -0.25 -2.99 0.62
N GLY A 80 -1.05 -1.96 0.41
CA GLY A 80 -1.92 -1.39 1.44
C GLY A 80 -3.29 -0.99 0.93
N GLY A 81 -4.17 -0.70 1.86
CA GLY A 81 -5.55 -0.34 1.62
C GLY A 81 -6.53 -1.46 1.98
N GLY A 82 -7.40 -1.21 2.95
CA GLY A 82 -8.46 -2.13 3.34
C GLY A 82 -8.03 -3.41 4.09
N ILE A 83 -6.79 -3.53 4.53
CA ILE A 83 -6.30 -4.68 5.33
C ILE A 83 -6.86 -4.59 6.75
N ARG A 84 -7.61 -5.62 7.16
CA ARG A 84 -8.35 -5.65 8.44
C ARG A 84 -8.35 -7.01 9.13
N SER A 85 -7.80 -8.03 8.49
CA SER A 85 -7.75 -9.39 9.02
C SER A 85 -6.48 -10.12 8.58
N ILE A 86 -6.14 -11.17 9.30
CA ILE A 86 -5.07 -12.12 8.93
C ILE A 86 -5.33 -12.71 7.53
N GLN A 87 -6.60 -12.96 7.20
CA GLN A 87 -6.97 -13.47 5.88
C GLN A 87 -6.69 -12.46 4.76
N ASP A 88 -6.91 -11.15 5.00
CA ASP A 88 -6.58 -10.10 4.02
C ASP A 88 -5.08 -10.06 3.74
N ILE A 89 -4.26 -10.17 4.80
CA ILE A 89 -2.79 -10.25 4.67
C ILE A 89 -2.40 -11.47 3.82
N ASN A 90 -2.94 -12.64 4.15
CA ASN A 90 -2.66 -13.88 3.42
C ASN A 90 -3.04 -13.76 1.94
N ASN A 91 -4.20 -13.20 1.65
CA ASN A 91 -4.66 -12.98 0.27
C ASN A 91 -3.75 -11.99 -0.49
N ALA A 92 -3.30 -10.91 0.15
CA ALA A 92 -2.37 -9.94 -0.45
C ALA A 92 -1.02 -10.59 -0.78
N LEU A 93 -0.45 -11.36 0.16
CA LEU A 93 0.82 -12.08 -0.06
C LEU A 93 0.70 -13.12 -1.19
N ARG A 94 -0.41 -13.86 -1.25
CA ARG A 94 -0.68 -14.82 -2.35
C ARG A 94 -0.90 -14.14 -3.69
N ALA A 95 -1.35 -12.89 -3.69
CA ALA A 95 -1.53 -12.10 -4.91
C ALA A 95 -0.25 -11.42 -5.40
N GLY A 96 0.89 -11.63 -4.72
CA GLY A 96 2.20 -11.16 -5.16
C GLY A 96 2.82 -10.04 -4.31
N ALA A 97 2.19 -9.67 -3.19
CA ALA A 97 2.82 -8.74 -2.24
C ALA A 97 3.96 -9.41 -1.47
N ASP A 98 5.02 -8.67 -1.18
CA ASP A 98 6.09 -9.07 -0.28
C ASP A 98 5.86 -8.55 1.14
N LYS A 99 5.19 -7.41 1.25
CA LYS A 99 4.85 -6.76 2.52
C LYS A 99 3.43 -6.19 2.46
N VAL A 100 2.81 -6.04 3.61
CA VAL A 100 1.50 -5.38 3.72
C VAL A 100 1.59 -4.14 4.60
N ALA A 101 0.95 -3.07 4.14
CA ALA A 101 0.86 -1.80 4.86
C ALA A 101 -0.51 -1.68 5.53
N ILE A 102 -0.51 -1.41 6.85
CA ILE A 102 -1.71 -1.30 7.67
C ILE A 102 -1.77 0.11 8.24
N ASN A 103 -2.90 0.79 8.04
CA ASN A 103 -3.13 2.15 8.52
C ASN A 103 -4.36 2.21 9.45
N THR A 104 -5.53 2.49 8.91
CA THR A 104 -6.75 2.77 9.67
C THR A 104 -7.10 1.69 10.69
N TYR A 105 -6.93 0.41 10.33
CA TYR A 105 -7.24 -0.69 11.25
C TYR A 105 -6.27 -0.75 12.42
N ALA A 106 -4.98 -0.49 12.19
CA ALA A 106 -3.95 -0.48 13.23
C ALA A 106 -4.16 0.66 14.25
N VAL A 107 -4.66 1.81 13.81
CA VAL A 107 -4.97 2.94 14.71
C VAL A 107 -6.09 2.57 15.69
N LYS A 108 -7.08 1.80 15.21
CA LYS A 108 -8.22 1.35 16.04
C LYS A 108 -7.93 0.09 16.84
N HIS A 109 -7.09 -0.78 16.33
CA HIS A 109 -6.73 -2.10 16.84
C HIS A 109 -5.21 -2.31 16.81
N PRO A 110 -4.44 -1.62 17.66
CA PRO A 110 -2.97 -1.70 17.63
C PRO A 110 -2.44 -3.12 17.93
N GLU A 111 -3.19 -3.94 18.68
CA GLU A 111 -2.88 -5.34 18.96
C GLU A 111 -2.79 -6.19 17.67
N PHE A 112 -3.51 -5.80 16.61
CA PHE A 112 -3.49 -6.50 15.32
C PHE A 112 -2.09 -6.52 14.68
N ILE A 113 -1.29 -5.47 14.91
CA ILE A 113 0.11 -5.43 14.42
C ILE A 113 0.94 -6.54 15.05
N THR A 114 0.75 -6.78 16.35
CA THR A 114 1.45 -7.86 17.07
C THR A 114 1.01 -9.24 16.58
N GLU A 115 -0.29 -9.42 16.37
CA GLU A 115 -0.86 -10.66 15.83
C GLU A 115 -0.32 -10.94 14.42
N ALA A 116 -0.40 -9.97 13.52
CA ALA A 116 0.10 -10.08 12.16
C ALA A 116 1.62 -10.36 12.10
N ALA A 117 2.40 -9.68 12.94
CA ALA A 117 3.83 -9.88 12.99
C ALA A 117 4.24 -11.26 13.54
N LYS A 118 3.45 -11.83 14.45
CA LYS A 118 3.65 -13.22 14.92
C LYS A 118 3.36 -14.24 13.84
N GLU A 119 2.34 -14.01 13.02
CA GLU A 119 1.92 -14.95 11.97
C GLU A 119 2.83 -14.90 10.74
N PHE A 120 3.18 -13.70 10.27
CA PHE A 120 3.88 -13.49 9.00
C PHE A 120 5.33 -13.02 9.13
N GLY A 121 5.76 -12.69 10.33
CA GLY A 121 7.05 -12.05 10.60
C GLY A 121 6.99 -10.52 10.52
N SER A 122 7.74 -9.85 11.39
CA SER A 122 7.75 -8.39 11.46
C SER A 122 8.21 -7.70 10.17
N GLN A 123 9.06 -8.37 9.38
CA GLN A 123 9.55 -7.87 8.09
C GLN A 123 8.45 -7.78 7.02
N CYS A 124 7.34 -8.53 7.17
CA CYS A 124 6.19 -8.49 6.28
C CYS A 124 5.21 -7.36 6.59
N ILE A 125 5.26 -6.80 7.81
CA ILE A 125 4.26 -5.85 8.30
C ILE A 125 4.83 -4.44 8.30
N VAL A 126 4.18 -3.54 7.57
CA VAL A 126 4.52 -2.13 7.49
C VAL A 126 3.41 -1.31 8.16
N LEU A 127 3.77 -0.52 9.14
CA LEU A 127 2.86 0.47 9.70
C LEU A 127 2.92 1.73 8.84
N PHE A 128 1.82 2.05 8.17
CA PHE A 128 1.69 3.20 7.27
C PHE A 128 0.65 4.16 7.83
N ILE A 129 1.09 5.16 8.59
CA ILE A 129 0.19 6.12 9.26
C ILE A 129 0.19 7.45 8.52
N GLU A 130 -0.98 7.84 8.07
CA GLU A 130 -1.25 9.20 7.60
C GLU A 130 -1.89 10.00 8.74
N ALA A 131 -1.27 11.11 9.09
CA ALA A 131 -1.74 11.96 10.17
C ALA A 131 -1.68 13.43 9.75
N LYS A 132 -2.75 14.17 10.08
CA LYS A 132 -2.83 15.61 9.86
C LYS A 132 -2.68 16.36 11.18
N LEU A 133 -1.74 17.28 11.22
CA LEU A 133 -1.57 18.18 12.37
C LEU A 133 -2.69 19.23 12.39
N ARG A 134 -3.43 19.30 13.48
CA ARG A 134 -4.46 20.33 13.72
C ARG A 134 -3.85 21.60 14.31
N PRO A 135 -4.54 22.77 14.20
CA PRO A 135 -4.07 24.02 14.79
C PRO A 135 -3.87 23.99 16.31
N ASN A 136 -4.55 23.07 17.00
CA ASN A 136 -4.42 22.87 18.45
C ASN A 136 -3.21 22.00 18.86
N GLY A 137 -2.36 21.59 17.90
CA GLY A 137 -1.18 20.76 18.14
C GLY A 137 -1.45 19.26 18.26
N THR A 138 -2.70 18.79 18.06
CA THR A 138 -3.03 17.36 18.02
C THR A 138 -2.99 16.81 16.61
N TYR A 139 -2.86 15.49 16.47
CA TYR A 139 -2.94 14.77 15.20
C TYR A 139 -4.30 14.07 15.05
N GLU A 140 -4.79 14.00 13.81
CA GLU A 140 -5.95 13.22 13.43
C GLU A 140 -5.61 12.30 12.25
#